data_0cc923392889a3bbbe7142683d9dcf96
#
_entry.id   0cc923392889a3bbbe7142683d9dcf96
#
_cell.length_a   1.000
_cell.length_b   1.000
_cell.length_c   1.000
_cell.angle_alpha   90.00
_cell.angle_beta   90.00
_cell.angle_gamma   90.00
#
_symmetry.space_group_name_H-M   'P 1'
#
loop_
_entity.id
_entity.type
_entity.pdbx_description
1 polymer ?
#
loop_
_entity_poly.entity_id
_entity_poly.type
_entity_poly.pdbx_seq_one_letter_code
_entity_poly.pdbx_strand_id
1 'polypeptide(L)'
;MGKKTLLITSNKKNIADMPCNPSIGGSAKGIIVREIDALGGLMGIVADKSHFQIKMLNNSKGPAVRSLRAQADKKVYPKVMLDYLENTPNLDIKEGMVEDLIIENNNIKGVILENKEEIYCNAVILTTGTYLNANILIGSENTPSGPHGEKRSNNLSNNLKKYGFNIKRLKTGTPQRIKASSIDFSVLKEEKGDDTYWTFSFDTKPLYKINEQQKCYLVYTNENTHKIIRDNLKKSAMYGGYATGVGPRYCPSIEDKIVRFADKERHQLFLEPESIYYDEWYLQGFSTSMPRDIQEKMVHSLHGLENAVISKYAYAIEYDAIDAMQIK
;
A
#
# COMPACT_ATOMS: atom_id res chain seq x y z
N MET A 1 -0.77 17.95 -21.52
CA MET A 1 -0.28 17.40 -22.79
C MET A 1 -1.36 17.26 -23.87
N GLY A 2 -2.63 17.51 -23.57
CA GLY A 2 -3.73 17.61 -24.54
C GLY A 2 -4.09 16.31 -25.29
N LYS A 3 -3.62 15.16 -24.84
CA LYS A 3 -3.98 13.87 -25.46
C LYS A 3 -5.31 13.38 -24.89
N LYS A 4 -6.20 12.89 -25.80
CA LYS A 4 -7.41 12.21 -25.38
C LYS A 4 -7.04 10.89 -24.72
N THR A 5 -7.47 10.68 -23.49
CA THR A 5 -7.07 9.56 -22.63
C THR A 5 -8.30 8.90 -22.02
N LEU A 6 -8.30 7.57 -21.96
CA LEU A 6 -9.28 6.79 -21.22
C LEU A 6 -8.58 6.09 -20.05
N LEU A 7 -9.00 6.37 -18.83
CA LEU A 7 -8.62 5.63 -17.64
C LEU A 7 -9.61 4.49 -17.42
N ILE A 8 -9.13 3.26 -17.49
CA ILE A 8 -9.95 2.07 -17.21
C ILE A 8 -9.60 1.55 -15.83
N THR A 9 -10.60 1.37 -14.99
CA THR A 9 -10.46 0.84 -13.63
C THR A 9 -11.53 -0.19 -13.35
N SER A 10 -11.23 -1.20 -12.54
CA SER A 10 -12.21 -2.22 -12.15
C SER A 10 -13.36 -1.65 -11.32
N ASN A 11 -13.11 -0.58 -10.56
CA ASN A 11 -14.09 0.08 -9.72
C ASN A 11 -13.69 1.55 -9.51
N LYS A 12 -14.53 2.48 -9.92
CA LYS A 12 -14.30 3.93 -9.75
C LYS A 12 -14.12 4.34 -8.29
N LYS A 13 -14.76 3.64 -7.36
CA LYS A 13 -14.68 3.94 -5.93
C LYS A 13 -13.30 3.64 -5.34
N ASN A 14 -12.51 2.83 -6.04
CA ASN A 14 -11.16 2.42 -5.59
C ASN A 14 -10.04 3.23 -6.26
N ILE A 15 -10.40 4.24 -7.05
CA ILE A 15 -9.40 5.15 -7.64
C ILE A 15 -8.59 5.80 -6.50
N ALA A 16 -7.27 5.65 -6.57
CA ALA A 16 -6.32 6.15 -5.58
C ALA A 16 -6.53 5.59 -4.16
N ASP A 17 -7.24 4.48 -3.99
CA ASP A 17 -7.27 3.79 -2.69
C ASP A 17 -5.87 3.37 -2.26
N MET A 18 -5.64 3.39 -0.96
CA MET A 18 -4.39 3.00 -0.32
C MET A 18 -4.59 1.71 0.49
N PRO A 19 -4.68 0.55 -0.16
CA PRO A 19 -5.08 -0.69 0.52
C PRO A 19 -4.05 -1.18 1.54
N CYS A 20 -2.79 -0.81 1.40
CA CYS A 20 -1.73 -1.21 2.32
C CYS A 20 -1.46 -0.13 3.36
N ASN A 21 -0.79 0.94 3.00
CA ASN A 21 -0.23 1.93 3.92
C ASN A 21 -0.90 3.29 3.70
N PRO A 22 -1.46 3.92 4.76
CA PRO A 22 -2.15 5.22 4.63
C PRO A 22 -1.17 6.41 4.55
N SER A 23 -0.02 6.25 3.93
CA SER A 23 0.98 7.31 3.85
C SER A 23 1.56 7.49 2.45
N ILE A 24 1.86 8.73 2.12
CA ILE A 24 2.61 9.12 0.93
C ILE A 24 4.01 9.56 1.37
N GLY A 25 5.04 9.00 0.73
CA GLY A 25 6.42 9.40 1.02
C GLY A 25 7.28 8.32 1.64
N GLY A 26 8.36 8.73 2.29
CA GLY A 26 9.44 7.86 2.76
C GLY A 26 10.63 7.83 1.80
N SER A 27 11.70 7.11 2.17
CA SER A 27 13.01 7.20 1.53
C SER A 27 13.06 6.86 0.03
N ALA A 28 12.11 6.06 -0.48
CA ALA A 28 12.00 5.76 -1.90
C ALA A 28 10.83 6.53 -2.53
N LYS A 29 9.62 6.30 -2.02
CA LYS A 29 8.39 6.87 -2.56
C LYS A 29 8.39 8.40 -2.52
N GLY A 30 8.90 9.02 -1.45
CA GLY A 30 8.94 10.47 -1.32
C GLY A 30 9.75 11.18 -2.40
N ILE A 31 10.85 10.59 -2.85
CA ILE A 31 11.67 11.11 -3.95
C ILE A 31 10.88 11.02 -5.27
N ILE A 32 10.30 9.86 -5.56
CA ILE A 32 9.53 9.63 -6.79
C ILE A 32 8.31 10.56 -6.85
N VAL A 33 7.63 10.80 -5.72
CA VAL A 33 6.49 11.73 -5.68
C VAL A 33 6.91 13.15 -6.06
N ARG A 34 8.11 13.60 -5.64
CA ARG A 34 8.67 14.88 -6.05
C ARG A 34 9.00 14.95 -7.55
N GLU A 35 9.53 13.88 -8.11
CA GLU A 35 9.79 13.79 -9.56
C GLU A 35 8.49 13.80 -10.37
N ILE A 36 7.46 13.08 -9.90
CA ILE A 36 6.12 13.09 -10.51
C ILE A 36 5.52 14.49 -10.45
N ASP A 37 5.64 15.18 -9.31
CA ASP A 37 5.16 16.56 -9.13
C ASP A 37 5.81 17.53 -10.12
N ALA A 38 7.13 17.46 -10.27
CA ALA A 38 7.87 18.27 -11.24
C ALA A 38 7.43 18.06 -12.69
N LEU A 39 6.81 16.93 -13.01
CA LEU A 39 6.22 16.60 -14.31
C LEU A 39 4.73 16.95 -14.40
N GLY A 40 4.16 17.61 -13.39
CA GLY A 40 2.75 17.98 -13.32
C GLY A 40 1.81 16.87 -12.83
N GLY A 41 2.34 15.87 -12.11
CA GLY A 41 1.54 14.78 -11.55
C GLY A 41 0.82 15.16 -10.25
N LEU A 42 -0.26 14.45 -9.94
CA LEU A 42 -1.19 14.83 -8.88
C LEU A 42 -0.84 14.31 -7.48
N MET A 43 0.05 13.31 -7.35
CA MET A 43 0.28 12.64 -6.05
C MET A 43 0.70 13.60 -4.94
N GLY A 44 1.60 14.54 -5.22
CA GLY A 44 2.05 15.56 -4.27
C GLY A 44 0.93 16.50 -3.86
N ILE A 45 0.23 17.06 -4.85
CA ILE A 45 -0.89 17.97 -4.65
C ILE A 45 -2.00 17.34 -3.80
N VAL A 46 -2.38 16.11 -4.14
CA VAL A 46 -3.45 15.39 -3.42
C VAL A 46 -3.02 15.01 -2.01
N ALA A 47 -1.73 14.64 -1.81
CA ALA A 47 -1.19 14.41 -0.48
C ALA A 47 -1.26 15.66 0.39
N ASP A 48 -0.89 16.82 -0.15
CA ASP A 48 -0.95 18.10 0.56
C ASP A 48 -2.37 18.52 0.94
N LYS A 49 -3.37 18.12 0.15
CA LYS A 49 -4.79 18.40 0.41
C LYS A 49 -5.49 17.41 1.33
N SER A 50 -4.87 16.28 1.61
CA SER A 50 -5.54 15.16 2.31
C SER A 50 -4.78 14.59 3.50
N HIS A 51 -3.56 15.06 3.80
CA HIS A 51 -2.83 14.58 4.96
C HIS A 51 -3.33 15.24 6.24
N PHE A 52 -3.15 14.54 7.35
CA PHE A 52 -3.39 15.06 8.69
C PHE A 52 -2.12 15.05 9.56
N GLN A 53 -1.03 14.48 9.08
CA GLN A 53 0.31 14.59 9.68
C GLN A 53 1.37 14.57 8.58
N ILE A 54 2.44 15.35 8.74
CA ILE A 54 3.58 15.34 7.84
C ILE A 54 4.89 15.40 8.63
N LYS A 55 5.90 14.71 8.15
CA LYS A 55 7.19 14.57 8.82
C LYS A 55 8.34 14.46 7.82
N MET A 56 9.47 15.09 8.13
CA MET A 56 10.73 14.87 7.43
C MET A 56 11.46 13.69 8.07
N LEU A 57 11.60 12.60 7.34
CA LEU A 57 12.34 11.43 7.80
C LEU A 57 13.85 11.60 7.60
N ASN A 58 14.62 10.90 8.40
CA ASN A 58 16.09 10.82 8.31
C ASN A 58 16.81 12.17 8.48
N ASN A 59 16.26 13.12 9.22
CA ASN A 59 16.89 14.41 9.48
C ASN A 59 18.32 14.34 9.99
N SER A 60 18.63 13.34 10.81
CA SER A 60 19.97 13.09 11.38
C SER A 60 20.96 12.43 10.42
N LYS A 61 20.51 11.94 9.25
CA LYS A 61 21.34 11.15 8.32
C LYS A 61 21.88 11.93 7.13
N GLY A 62 21.63 13.24 7.08
CA GLY A 62 22.10 14.11 6.01
C GLY A 62 21.09 14.30 4.86
N PRO A 63 21.30 15.32 4.00
CA PRO A 63 20.33 15.76 3.01
C PRO A 63 19.96 14.71 1.97
N ALA A 64 20.89 13.87 1.55
CA ALA A 64 20.69 12.89 0.46
C ALA A 64 19.63 11.81 0.78
N VAL A 65 19.32 11.58 2.05
CA VAL A 65 18.34 10.59 2.48
C VAL A 65 17.13 11.19 3.22
N ARG A 66 17.09 12.52 3.35
CA ARG A 66 15.91 13.22 3.87
C ARG A 66 14.76 13.04 2.92
N SER A 67 13.59 12.68 3.44
CA SER A 67 12.41 12.53 2.62
C SER A 67 11.14 12.80 3.41
N LEU A 68 10.20 13.48 2.78
CA LEU A 68 8.89 13.73 3.37
C LEU A 68 8.07 12.44 3.46
N ARG A 69 7.28 12.38 4.53
CA ARG A 69 6.23 11.39 4.69
C ARG A 69 4.99 12.08 5.24
N ALA A 70 3.92 12.06 4.46
CA ALA A 70 2.61 12.52 4.87
C ALA A 70 1.73 11.32 5.24
N GLN A 71 1.10 11.38 6.40
CA GLN A 71 0.04 10.48 6.78
C GLN A 71 -1.25 10.98 6.13
N ALA A 72 -1.68 10.32 5.07
CA ALA A 72 -2.84 10.70 4.29
C ALA A 72 -4.12 10.11 4.88
N ASP A 73 -5.22 10.85 4.80
CA ASP A 73 -6.53 10.36 5.14
C ASP A 73 -7.07 9.48 4.02
N LYS A 74 -7.26 8.18 4.30
CA LYS A 74 -7.72 7.18 3.32
C LYS A 74 -9.12 7.44 2.76
N LYS A 75 -9.93 8.25 3.42
CA LYS A 75 -11.24 8.67 2.92
C LYS A 75 -11.15 9.92 2.05
N VAL A 76 -10.26 10.84 2.41
CA VAL A 76 -10.14 12.13 1.74
C VAL A 76 -9.26 12.04 0.49
N TYR A 77 -8.13 11.31 0.55
CA TYR A 77 -7.17 11.20 -0.55
C TYR A 77 -7.82 10.69 -1.86
N PRO A 78 -8.56 9.55 -1.86
CA PRO A 78 -9.24 9.07 -3.05
C PRO A 78 -10.28 10.03 -3.59
N LYS A 79 -11.03 10.68 -2.69
CA LYS A 79 -12.05 11.67 -3.08
C LYS A 79 -11.44 12.88 -3.80
N VAL A 80 -10.37 13.43 -3.25
CA VAL A 80 -9.66 14.57 -3.85
C VAL A 80 -9.04 14.17 -5.19
N MET A 81 -8.44 12.98 -5.28
CA MET A 81 -7.88 12.48 -6.53
C MET A 81 -8.96 12.30 -7.61
N LEU A 82 -10.08 11.68 -7.26
CA LEU A 82 -11.18 11.47 -8.19
C LEU A 82 -11.73 12.81 -8.71
N ASP A 83 -11.91 13.79 -7.84
CA ASP A 83 -12.35 15.14 -8.23
C ASP A 83 -11.40 15.78 -9.25
N TYR A 84 -10.10 15.67 -9.05
CA TYR A 84 -9.10 16.13 -10.04
C TYR A 84 -9.21 15.38 -11.37
N LEU A 85 -9.37 14.07 -11.34
CA LEU A 85 -9.43 13.26 -12.56
C LEU A 85 -10.71 13.56 -13.36
N GLU A 86 -11.86 13.67 -12.69
CA GLU A 86 -13.14 13.97 -13.34
C GLU A 86 -13.19 15.39 -13.97
N ASN A 87 -12.39 16.32 -13.42
CA ASN A 87 -12.27 17.68 -13.94
C ASN A 87 -11.07 17.86 -14.89
N THR A 88 -10.34 16.80 -15.21
CA THR A 88 -9.21 16.88 -16.15
C THR A 88 -9.67 16.88 -17.60
N PRO A 89 -9.37 17.92 -18.40
CA PRO A 89 -9.76 17.96 -19.81
C PRO A 89 -9.18 16.79 -20.62
N ASN A 90 -9.97 16.23 -21.53
CA ASN A 90 -9.61 15.09 -22.38
C ASN A 90 -9.31 13.78 -21.63
N LEU A 91 -9.76 13.64 -20.39
CA LEU A 91 -9.70 12.40 -19.63
C LEU A 91 -11.10 11.86 -19.39
N ASP A 92 -11.37 10.68 -19.92
CA ASP A 92 -12.59 9.92 -19.64
C ASP A 92 -12.25 8.78 -18.65
N ILE A 93 -13.20 8.42 -17.78
CA ILE A 93 -13.04 7.32 -16.81
C ILE A 93 -14.12 6.26 -17.10
N LYS A 94 -13.68 5.01 -17.26
CA LYS A 94 -14.55 3.87 -17.52
C LYS A 94 -14.33 2.76 -16.51
N GLU A 95 -15.39 2.21 -15.95
CA GLU A 95 -15.31 0.96 -15.19
C GLU A 95 -15.23 -0.23 -16.13
N GLY A 96 -14.29 -1.12 -15.86
CA GLY A 96 -14.07 -2.34 -16.61
C GLY A 96 -12.80 -3.05 -16.17
N MET A 97 -12.74 -4.34 -16.41
CA MET A 97 -11.54 -5.15 -16.19
C MET A 97 -10.93 -5.49 -17.54
N VAL A 98 -9.70 -5.02 -17.77
CA VAL A 98 -8.96 -5.36 -18.99
C VAL A 98 -8.51 -6.82 -18.89
N GLU A 99 -8.84 -7.60 -19.91
CA GLU A 99 -8.54 -9.03 -20.02
C GLU A 99 -7.42 -9.32 -21.02
N ASP A 100 -7.35 -8.52 -22.10
CA ASP A 100 -6.39 -8.75 -23.18
C ASP A 100 -6.01 -7.45 -23.91
N LEU A 101 -5.02 -7.55 -24.77
CA LEU A 101 -4.56 -6.51 -25.67
C LEU A 101 -4.97 -6.83 -27.12
N ILE A 102 -5.32 -5.81 -27.89
CA ILE A 102 -5.50 -5.92 -29.35
C ILE A 102 -4.17 -5.59 -29.99
N ILE A 103 -3.52 -6.58 -30.59
CA ILE A 103 -2.22 -6.43 -31.27
C ILE A 103 -2.34 -6.89 -32.71
N GLU A 104 -1.99 -6.01 -33.65
CA GLU A 104 -1.99 -6.30 -35.08
C GLU A 104 -0.63 -5.92 -35.67
N ASN A 105 -0.01 -6.83 -36.40
CA ASN A 105 1.30 -6.60 -37.03
C ASN A 105 2.35 -6.05 -36.06
N ASN A 106 2.44 -6.60 -34.84
CA ASN A 106 3.32 -6.16 -33.76
C ASN A 106 3.05 -4.73 -33.23
N ASN A 107 1.88 -4.16 -33.52
CA ASN A 107 1.48 -2.85 -33.02
C ASN A 107 0.27 -2.97 -32.10
N ILE A 108 0.32 -2.24 -30.99
CA ILE A 108 -0.84 -2.11 -30.13
C ILE A 108 -1.96 -1.35 -30.85
N LYS A 109 -3.18 -1.86 -30.76
CA LYS A 109 -4.38 -1.25 -31.34
C LYS A 109 -5.44 -0.95 -30.29
N GLY A 110 -5.36 -1.59 -29.12
CA GLY A 110 -6.36 -1.40 -28.09
C GLY A 110 -6.31 -2.43 -26.98
N VAL A 111 -7.40 -2.51 -26.25
CA VAL A 111 -7.60 -3.47 -25.16
C VAL A 111 -8.97 -4.14 -25.29
N ILE A 112 -9.09 -5.35 -24.74
CA ILE A 112 -10.32 -6.11 -24.64
C ILE A 112 -10.70 -6.19 -23.18
N LEU A 113 -11.93 -5.80 -22.86
CA LEU A 113 -12.48 -5.94 -21.51
C LEU A 113 -13.03 -7.34 -21.28
N GLU A 114 -13.26 -7.69 -20.01
CA GLU A 114 -13.82 -8.97 -19.60
C GLU A 114 -15.20 -9.26 -20.21
N ASN A 115 -16.01 -8.21 -20.44
CA ASN A 115 -17.31 -8.27 -21.14
C ASN A 115 -17.20 -8.39 -22.67
N LYS A 116 -15.95 -8.58 -23.20
CA LYS A 116 -15.61 -8.66 -24.62
C LYS A 116 -15.76 -7.36 -25.40
N GLU A 117 -15.94 -6.24 -24.73
CA GLU A 117 -15.88 -4.93 -25.37
C GLU A 117 -14.45 -4.63 -25.82
N GLU A 118 -14.31 -4.22 -27.06
CA GLU A 118 -13.04 -3.77 -27.65
C GLU A 118 -12.95 -2.24 -27.59
N ILE A 119 -11.81 -1.74 -27.11
CA ILE A 119 -11.53 -0.31 -27.04
C ILE A 119 -10.24 -0.03 -27.78
N TYR A 120 -10.34 0.68 -28.90
CA TYR A 120 -9.21 0.99 -29.75
C TYR A 120 -8.47 2.24 -29.29
N CYS A 121 -7.13 2.18 -29.33
CA CYS A 121 -6.23 3.28 -28.97
C CYS A 121 -4.86 3.12 -29.61
N ASN A 122 -4.07 4.20 -29.63
CA ASN A 122 -2.73 4.22 -30.18
C ASN A 122 -1.63 3.81 -29.17
N ALA A 123 -1.95 3.81 -27.88
CA ALA A 123 -1.01 3.45 -26.82
C ALA A 123 -1.77 2.92 -25.60
N VAL A 124 -1.17 1.98 -24.89
CA VAL A 124 -1.68 1.41 -23.64
C VAL A 124 -0.61 1.55 -22.55
N ILE A 125 -1.01 2.04 -21.38
CA ILE A 125 -0.16 2.09 -20.20
C ILE A 125 -0.77 1.15 -19.15
N LEU A 126 -0.01 0.14 -18.75
CA LEU A 126 -0.41 -0.83 -17.74
C LEU A 126 0.04 -0.36 -16.35
N THR A 127 -0.93 -0.08 -15.47
CA THR A 127 -0.69 0.35 -14.07
C THR A 127 -1.51 -0.51 -13.12
N THR A 128 -1.32 -1.82 -13.22
CA THR A 128 -2.19 -2.86 -12.66
C THR A 128 -2.06 -3.07 -11.14
N GLY A 129 -1.20 -2.33 -10.47
CA GLY A 129 -1.02 -2.43 -9.02
C GLY A 129 -0.70 -3.85 -8.57
N THR A 130 -1.41 -4.34 -7.56
CA THR A 130 -1.27 -5.69 -6.99
C THR A 130 -2.44 -6.61 -7.35
N TYR A 131 -3.06 -6.42 -8.53
CA TYR A 131 -4.30 -7.10 -8.89
C TYR A 131 -4.14 -8.24 -9.90
N LEU A 132 -3.00 -8.28 -10.66
CA LEU A 132 -2.79 -9.33 -11.65
C LEU A 132 -2.66 -10.70 -11.00
N ASN A 133 -3.61 -11.59 -11.29
CA ASN A 133 -3.67 -12.95 -10.77
C ASN A 133 -3.41 -13.01 -9.25
N ALA A 134 -3.96 -12.04 -8.52
CA ALA A 134 -3.66 -11.83 -7.11
C ALA A 134 -4.29 -12.87 -6.20
N ASN A 135 -3.57 -13.25 -5.14
CA ASN A 135 -4.06 -14.13 -4.09
C ASN A 135 -3.75 -13.54 -2.71
N ILE A 136 -4.73 -13.55 -1.83
CA ILE A 136 -4.56 -13.22 -0.42
C ILE A 136 -4.21 -14.48 0.37
N LEU A 137 -3.19 -14.39 1.22
CA LEU A 137 -2.66 -15.48 2.02
C LEU A 137 -2.71 -15.16 3.51
N ILE A 138 -3.35 -16.02 4.30
CA ILE A 138 -3.39 -15.97 5.77
C ILE A 138 -3.15 -17.37 6.30
N GLY A 139 -1.97 -17.64 6.87
CA GLY A 139 -1.56 -19.01 7.18
C GLY A 139 -1.59 -19.89 5.93
N SER A 140 -2.33 -21.00 6.00
CA SER A 140 -2.56 -21.91 4.88
C SER A 140 -3.73 -21.50 3.96
N GLU A 141 -4.51 -20.50 4.33
CA GLU A 141 -5.61 -20.01 3.50
C GLU A 141 -5.06 -19.26 2.28
N ASN A 142 -5.55 -19.61 1.10
CA ASN A 142 -5.22 -18.98 -0.17
C ASN A 142 -6.51 -18.60 -0.89
N THR A 143 -6.81 -17.30 -0.90
CA THR A 143 -8.03 -16.76 -1.49
C THR A 143 -7.72 -15.98 -2.76
N PRO A 144 -8.24 -16.38 -3.92
CA PRO A 144 -8.13 -15.64 -5.18
C PRO A 144 -8.86 -14.30 -5.08
N SER A 145 -8.13 -13.23 -4.78
CA SER A 145 -8.69 -11.89 -4.57
C SER A 145 -7.62 -10.81 -4.71
N GLY A 146 -8.01 -9.60 -5.10
CA GLY A 146 -7.23 -8.39 -4.90
C GLY A 146 -7.28 -7.91 -3.45
N PRO A 147 -6.64 -6.76 -3.13
CA PRO A 147 -6.66 -6.17 -1.79
C PRO A 147 -8.10 -6.01 -1.26
N HIS A 148 -8.28 -6.23 0.04
CA HIS A 148 -9.58 -6.05 0.73
C HIS A 148 -10.78 -6.82 0.14
N GLY A 149 -10.55 -7.92 -0.56
CA GLY A 149 -11.62 -8.70 -1.19
C GLY A 149 -12.05 -8.19 -2.57
N GLU A 150 -11.33 -7.23 -3.13
CA GLU A 150 -11.59 -6.70 -4.47
C GLU A 150 -11.37 -7.75 -5.56
N LYS A 151 -12.04 -7.55 -6.69
CA LYS A 151 -11.90 -8.44 -7.85
C LYS A 151 -10.48 -8.36 -8.40
N ARG A 152 -9.82 -9.50 -8.56
CA ARG A 152 -8.52 -9.61 -9.22
C ARG A 152 -8.66 -9.69 -10.74
N SER A 153 -7.62 -9.31 -11.48
CA SER A 153 -7.51 -9.56 -12.92
C SER A 153 -6.97 -10.97 -13.17
N ASN A 154 -7.76 -11.82 -13.82
CA ASN A 154 -7.41 -13.24 -13.98
C ASN A 154 -6.57 -13.51 -15.23
N ASN A 155 -6.94 -12.95 -16.38
CA ASN A 155 -6.44 -13.38 -17.69
C ASN A 155 -5.34 -12.50 -18.26
N LEU A 156 -5.28 -11.22 -17.89
CA LEU A 156 -4.33 -10.28 -18.49
C LEU A 156 -2.87 -10.74 -18.35
N SER A 157 -2.46 -11.23 -17.18
CA SER A 157 -1.07 -11.68 -17.03
C SER A 157 -0.74 -12.92 -17.88
N ASN A 158 -1.71 -13.81 -18.07
CA ASN A 158 -1.54 -14.98 -18.95
C ASN A 158 -1.45 -14.57 -20.43
N ASN A 159 -2.22 -13.60 -20.84
CA ASN A 159 -2.15 -13.05 -22.20
C ASN A 159 -0.85 -12.27 -22.42
N LEU A 160 -0.40 -11.49 -21.46
CA LEU A 160 0.92 -10.86 -21.52
C LEU A 160 2.07 -11.87 -21.72
N LYS A 161 2.00 -13.04 -21.04
CA LYS A 161 2.98 -14.13 -21.28
C LYS A 161 2.95 -14.64 -22.72
N LYS A 162 1.77 -14.77 -23.33
CA LYS A 162 1.65 -15.18 -24.75
C LYS A 162 2.30 -14.18 -25.70
N TYR A 163 2.30 -12.90 -25.35
CA TYR A 163 2.97 -11.84 -26.11
C TYR A 163 4.47 -11.74 -25.82
N GLY A 164 5.03 -12.67 -25.04
CA GLY A 164 6.47 -12.73 -24.77
C GLY A 164 6.93 -11.95 -23.55
N PHE A 165 6.03 -11.42 -22.72
CA PHE A 165 6.43 -10.78 -21.48
C PHE A 165 6.81 -11.80 -20.43
N ASN A 166 7.98 -11.64 -19.80
CA ASN A 166 8.36 -12.40 -18.63
C ASN A 166 7.61 -11.86 -17.41
N ILE A 167 6.91 -12.74 -16.74
CA ILE A 167 6.12 -12.40 -15.55
C ILE A 167 6.80 -12.96 -14.31
N LYS A 168 7.01 -12.12 -13.31
CA LYS A 168 7.50 -12.49 -11.99
C LYS A 168 6.33 -12.54 -11.00
N ARG A 169 6.41 -13.46 -10.04
CA ARG A 169 5.50 -13.52 -8.91
C ARG A 169 6.09 -12.69 -7.77
N LEU A 170 5.42 -11.61 -7.39
CA LEU A 170 5.81 -10.76 -6.27
C LEU A 170 4.87 -10.97 -5.08
N LYS A 171 5.37 -10.66 -3.90
CA LYS A 171 4.62 -10.74 -2.63
C LYS A 171 4.81 -9.47 -1.83
N THR A 172 3.73 -8.91 -1.34
CA THR A 172 3.74 -7.86 -0.33
C THR A 172 2.81 -8.24 0.82
N GLY A 173 2.65 -7.37 1.82
CA GLY A 173 1.75 -7.62 2.93
C GLY A 173 1.23 -6.34 3.57
N THR A 174 0.16 -6.48 4.32
CA THR A 174 -0.42 -5.42 5.12
C THR A 174 -0.57 -5.89 6.57
N PRO A 175 -0.41 -5.01 7.58
CA PRO A 175 -0.63 -5.37 8.97
C PRO A 175 -2.11 -5.28 9.36
N GLN A 176 -2.38 -5.61 10.61
CA GLN A 176 -3.69 -5.51 11.23
C GLN A 176 -4.20 -4.07 11.25
N ARG A 177 -5.53 -3.93 11.27
CA ARG A 177 -6.23 -2.72 11.68
C ARG A 177 -6.83 -2.96 13.05
N ILE A 178 -6.60 -2.02 13.94
CA ILE A 178 -7.01 -2.10 15.35
C ILE A 178 -8.06 -1.01 15.58
N LYS A 179 -9.13 -1.35 16.31
CA LYS A 179 -10.11 -0.35 16.72
C LYS A 179 -9.49 0.61 17.73
N ALA A 180 -9.52 1.91 17.45
CA ALA A 180 -8.98 2.94 18.35
C ALA A 180 -9.60 2.85 19.76
N SER A 181 -10.91 2.60 19.83
CA SER A 181 -11.66 2.44 21.08
C SER A 181 -11.17 1.31 22.00
N SER A 182 -10.33 0.40 21.47
CA SER A 182 -9.77 -0.74 22.20
C SER A 182 -8.26 -0.60 22.51
N ILE A 183 -7.66 0.55 22.20
CA ILE A 183 -6.23 0.82 22.43
C ILE A 183 -6.10 1.66 23.70
N ASP A 184 -5.19 1.28 24.59
CA ASP A 184 -4.80 2.14 25.71
C ASP A 184 -3.69 3.12 25.29
N PHE A 185 -4.11 4.26 24.76
CA PHE A 185 -3.16 5.31 24.35
C PHE A 185 -2.42 5.97 25.50
N SER A 186 -2.91 5.83 26.74
CA SER A 186 -2.33 6.51 27.92
C SER A 186 -0.92 6.02 28.26
N VAL A 187 -0.62 4.77 27.88
CA VAL A 187 0.68 4.12 28.14
C VAL A 187 1.63 4.20 26.93
N LEU A 188 1.17 4.76 25.81
CA LEU A 188 1.94 4.82 24.55
C LEU A 188 2.62 6.17 24.37
N LYS A 189 3.81 6.14 23.76
CA LYS A 189 4.54 7.35 23.43
C LYS A 189 3.97 8.01 22.18
N GLU A 190 3.58 9.27 22.29
CA GLU A 190 3.13 10.08 21.15
C GLU A 190 4.25 10.35 20.15
N GLU A 191 3.93 10.24 18.87
CA GLU A 191 4.76 10.65 17.74
C GLU A 191 4.02 11.74 16.94
N LYS A 192 4.47 12.97 17.13
CA LYS A 192 3.91 14.18 16.49
C LYS A 192 4.48 14.37 15.08
N GLY A 193 3.78 15.12 14.25
CA GLY A 193 4.34 15.70 13.03
C GLY A 193 5.42 16.75 13.32
N ASP A 194 6.07 17.25 12.28
CA ASP A 194 7.09 18.27 12.43
C ASP A 194 6.47 19.64 12.76
N ASP A 195 7.25 20.49 13.45
CA ASP A 195 6.89 21.88 13.76
C ASP A 195 7.23 22.84 12.61
N THR A 196 7.48 22.31 11.44
CA THR A 196 7.80 23.04 10.22
C THR A 196 6.73 22.78 9.17
N TYR A 197 6.34 23.81 8.45
CA TYR A 197 5.43 23.65 7.33
C TYR A 197 6.12 22.99 6.14
N TRP A 198 5.59 21.84 5.75
CA TRP A 198 6.04 21.07 4.59
C TRP A 198 4.93 20.91 3.57
N THR A 199 5.31 20.83 2.31
CA THR A 199 4.44 20.38 1.21
C THR A 199 5.18 19.39 0.34
N PHE A 200 4.46 18.45 -0.27
CA PHE A 200 5.00 17.58 -1.30
C PHE A 200 5.12 18.28 -2.64
N SER A 201 4.09 19.03 -3.01
CA SER A 201 4.08 19.77 -4.26
C SER A 201 4.75 21.14 -4.12
N PHE A 202 5.42 21.57 -5.18
CA PHE A 202 5.95 22.93 -5.31
C PHE A 202 4.84 23.95 -5.59
N ASP A 203 3.66 23.49 -6.07
CA ASP A 203 2.52 24.34 -6.43
C ASP A 203 1.47 24.48 -5.32
N THR A 204 1.68 23.81 -4.19
CA THR A 204 0.75 23.88 -3.05
C THR A 204 1.32 24.72 -1.91
N LYS A 205 0.40 25.25 -1.10
CA LYS A 205 0.72 25.88 0.18
C LYS A 205 0.24 24.97 1.30
N PRO A 206 0.86 25.01 2.50
CA PRO A 206 0.36 24.26 3.65
C PRO A 206 -1.08 24.63 3.98
N LEU A 207 -1.95 23.62 4.07
CA LEU A 207 -3.38 23.78 4.34
C LEU A 207 -3.75 23.41 5.78
N TYR A 208 -2.78 23.06 6.60
CA TYR A 208 -2.93 22.62 7.98
C TYR A 208 -2.25 23.58 8.94
N LYS A 209 -2.68 23.53 10.20
CA LYS A 209 -1.95 24.18 11.30
C LYS A 209 -1.09 23.14 12.02
N ILE A 210 0.12 23.51 12.38
CA ILE A 210 1.11 22.61 13.01
C ILE A 210 0.53 21.92 14.26
N ASN A 211 -0.20 22.67 15.09
CA ASN A 211 -0.79 22.18 16.33
C ASN A 211 -2.07 21.36 16.13
N GLU A 212 -2.62 21.31 14.92
CA GLU A 212 -3.82 20.54 14.57
C GLU A 212 -3.47 19.17 13.95
N GLN A 213 -2.18 18.86 13.75
CA GLN A 213 -1.76 17.59 13.21
C GLN A 213 -2.15 16.43 14.14
N GLN A 214 -2.67 15.35 13.53
CA GLN A 214 -2.98 14.12 14.26
C GLN A 214 -1.69 13.46 14.76
N LYS A 215 -1.79 12.79 15.90
CA LYS A 215 -0.67 12.04 16.48
C LYS A 215 -0.69 10.60 16.00
N CYS A 216 0.49 10.03 15.82
CA CYS A 216 0.71 8.59 15.79
C CYS A 216 1.28 8.15 17.13
N TYR A 217 1.38 6.85 17.37
CA TYR A 217 1.92 6.33 18.62
C TYR A 217 2.96 5.25 18.35
N LEU A 218 3.97 5.24 19.20
CA LEU A 218 5.06 4.30 19.14
C LEU A 218 4.72 3.07 19.99
N VAL A 219 4.89 1.90 19.38
CA VAL A 219 4.72 0.60 20.02
C VAL A 219 5.98 -0.23 19.76
N TYR A 220 6.30 -1.15 20.65
CA TYR A 220 7.43 -2.06 20.48
C TYR A 220 6.98 -3.51 20.64
N THR A 221 7.57 -4.39 19.84
CA THR A 221 7.54 -5.83 20.14
C THR A 221 8.36 -6.11 21.41
N ASN A 222 8.13 -7.25 22.01
CA ASN A 222 8.85 -7.73 23.20
C ASN A 222 9.19 -9.22 23.05
N GLU A 223 9.87 -9.79 24.04
CA GLU A 223 10.30 -11.20 23.99
C GLU A 223 9.10 -12.16 23.87
N ASN A 224 7.97 -11.86 24.53
CA ASN A 224 6.76 -12.67 24.41
C ASN A 224 6.21 -12.65 22.97
N THR A 225 6.16 -11.46 22.35
CA THR A 225 5.79 -11.32 20.93
C THR A 225 6.72 -12.15 20.03
N HIS A 226 8.03 -12.05 20.27
CA HIS A 226 9.03 -12.79 19.50
C HIS A 226 8.88 -14.29 19.68
N LYS A 227 8.62 -14.75 20.91
CA LYS A 227 8.39 -16.17 21.22
C LYS A 227 7.15 -16.68 20.50
N ILE A 228 6.02 -15.97 20.54
CA ILE A 228 4.79 -16.35 19.84
C ILE A 228 5.06 -16.54 18.35
N ILE A 229 5.81 -15.63 17.73
CA ILE A 229 6.12 -15.67 16.31
C ILE A 229 7.07 -16.84 15.99
N ARG A 230 8.15 -17.03 16.75
CA ARG A 230 9.10 -18.13 16.54
C ARG A 230 8.45 -19.50 16.67
N ASP A 231 7.62 -19.70 17.69
CA ASP A 231 6.93 -20.98 17.95
C ASP A 231 5.92 -21.33 16.85
N ASN A 232 5.42 -20.34 16.13
CA ASN A 232 4.40 -20.52 15.08
C ASN A 232 4.91 -20.22 13.66
N LEU A 233 6.21 -20.03 13.47
CA LEU A 233 6.79 -19.53 12.21
C LEU A 233 6.35 -20.36 10.99
N LYS A 234 6.32 -21.68 11.11
CA LYS A 234 5.89 -22.62 10.05
C LYS A 234 4.40 -22.54 9.70
N LYS A 235 3.59 -21.84 10.50
CA LYS A 235 2.17 -21.62 10.21
C LYS A 235 1.93 -20.38 9.35
N SER A 236 2.91 -19.50 9.20
CA SER A 236 2.78 -18.35 8.31
C SER A 236 2.82 -18.78 6.85
N ALA A 237 2.14 -18.06 5.96
CA ALA A 237 2.14 -18.40 4.55
C ALA A 237 3.55 -18.38 3.94
N MET A 238 4.42 -17.49 4.39
CA MET A 238 5.80 -17.37 3.90
C MET A 238 6.68 -18.53 4.32
N TYR A 239 6.72 -18.83 5.62
CA TYR A 239 7.62 -19.83 6.18
C TYR A 239 7.02 -21.24 6.19
N GLY A 240 5.71 -21.36 5.97
CA GLY A 240 4.98 -22.63 5.79
C GLY A 240 5.05 -23.16 4.37
N GLY A 241 5.62 -22.41 3.41
CA GLY A 241 5.73 -22.84 2.02
C GLY A 241 4.47 -22.62 1.17
N TYR A 242 3.48 -21.88 1.67
CA TYR A 242 2.25 -21.56 0.93
C TYR A 242 2.42 -20.37 -0.03
N ALA A 243 3.38 -19.49 0.24
CA ALA A 243 3.72 -18.37 -0.61
C ALA A 243 4.88 -18.72 -1.56
N THR A 244 4.73 -18.37 -2.84
CA THR A 244 5.74 -18.61 -3.88
C THR A 244 6.41 -17.30 -4.34
N GLY A 245 5.77 -16.17 -4.10
CA GLY A 245 6.22 -14.86 -4.54
C GLY A 245 7.41 -14.33 -3.74
N VAL A 246 8.26 -13.56 -4.43
CA VAL A 246 9.41 -12.90 -3.82
C VAL A 246 8.98 -11.57 -3.20
N GLY A 247 9.32 -11.35 -1.94
CA GLY A 247 9.07 -10.09 -1.25
C GLY A 247 10.02 -8.97 -1.71
N PRO A 248 9.54 -7.74 -1.94
CA PRO A 248 10.40 -6.60 -2.24
C PRO A 248 11.28 -6.26 -1.01
N ARG A 249 12.48 -5.72 -1.28
CA ARG A 249 13.51 -5.46 -0.26
C ARG A 249 13.03 -4.62 0.93
N TYR A 250 12.14 -3.67 0.71
CA TYR A 250 11.71 -2.70 1.73
C TYR A 250 10.33 -2.96 2.32
N CYS A 251 9.76 -4.15 2.13
CA CYS A 251 8.51 -4.57 2.75
C CYS A 251 8.67 -5.92 3.48
N PRO A 252 9.56 -6.01 4.50
CA PRO A 252 9.71 -7.22 5.29
C PRO A 252 8.48 -7.43 6.16
N SER A 253 8.06 -8.69 6.31
CA SER A 253 7.09 -9.05 7.34
C SER A 253 7.72 -8.97 8.73
N ILE A 254 6.91 -9.04 9.78
CA ILE A 254 7.45 -9.08 11.15
C ILE A 254 8.23 -10.39 11.38
N GLU A 255 7.81 -11.48 10.76
CA GLU A 255 8.53 -12.75 10.79
C GLU A 255 9.93 -12.60 10.20
N ASP A 256 10.06 -11.90 9.06
CA ASP A 256 11.37 -11.63 8.44
C ASP A 256 12.29 -10.83 9.36
N LYS A 257 11.74 -9.85 10.09
CA LYS A 257 12.52 -9.06 11.04
C LYS A 257 13.03 -9.90 12.20
N ILE A 258 12.18 -10.74 12.76
CA ILE A 258 12.53 -11.60 13.92
C ILE A 258 13.53 -12.69 13.54
N VAL A 259 13.45 -13.21 12.32
CA VAL A 259 14.41 -14.20 11.83
C VAL A 259 15.74 -13.55 11.46
N ARG A 260 15.73 -12.44 10.71
CA ARG A 260 16.97 -11.80 10.23
C ARG A 260 17.71 -10.97 11.28
N PHE A 261 17.00 -10.47 12.28
CA PHE A 261 17.53 -9.64 13.34
C PHE A 261 17.19 -10.24 14.71
N ALA A 262 17.50 -11.52 14.87
CA ALA A 262 17.19 -12.30 16.06
C ALA A 262 17.88 -11.79 17.34
N ASP A 263 18.98 -11.04 17.17
CA ASP A 263 19.74 -10.36 18.22
C ASP A 263 19.03 -9.13 18.80
N LYS A 264 17.97 -8.63 18.14
CA LYS A 264 17.25 -7.45 18.61
C LYS A 264 16.20 -7.84 19.65
N GLU A 265 16.26 -7.20 20.81
CA GLU A 265 15.30 -7.40 21.90
C GLU A 265 13.89 -6.93 21.54
N ARG A 266 13.78 -5.93 20.65
CA ARG A 266 12.51 -5.35 20.22
C ARG A 266 12.59 -4.73 18.83
N HIS A 267 11.45 -4.69 18.14
CA HIS A 267 11.25 -3.98 16.89
C HIS A 267 10.26 -2.84 17.08
N GLN A 268 10.54 -1.72 16.47
CA GLN A 268 9.71 -0.55 16.50
C GLN A 268 8.50 -0.70 15.55
N LEU A 269 7.33 -0.35 16.06
CA LEU A 269 6.05 -0.32 15.36
C LEU A 269 5.41 1.05 15.56
N PHE A 270 4.47 1.40 14.71
CA PHE A 270 3.69 2.62 14.88
C PHE A 270 2.19 2.30 14.74
N LEU A 271 1.40 2.91 15.58
CA LEU A 271 -0.04 3.04 15.40
C LEU A 271 -0.31 4.33 14.66
N GLU A 272 -0.92 4.21 13.50
CA GLU A 272 -1.20 5.32 12.59
C GLU A 272 -2.69 5.35 12.27
N PRO A 273 -3.41 6.47 12.49
CA PRO A 273 -4.82 6.55 12.10
C PRO A 273 -4.94 6.41 10.58
N GLU A 274 -5.91 5.64 10.10
CA GLU A 274 -6.16 5.54 8.66
C GLU A 274 -7.03 6.70 8.14
N SER A 275 -7.86 7.26 8.99
CA SER A 275 -8.71 8.42 8.70
C SER A 275 -9.19 9.03 10.02
N ILE A 276 -9.50 10.31 10.02
CA ILE A 276 -10.19 10.95 11.15
C ILE A 276 -11.68 10.56 11.26
N TYR A 277 -12.20 9.87 10.24
CA TYR A 277 -13.61 9.43 10.13
C TYR A 277 -13.80 7.94 10.46
N TYR A 278 -12.71 7.18 10.75
CA TYR A 278 -12.75 5.74 11.04
C TYR A 278 -12.23 5.44 12.44
N ASP A 279 -12.80 4.45 13.07
CA ASP A 279 -12.29 3.85 14.32
C ASP A 279 -11.22 2.77 14.01
N GLU A 280 -10.40 2.97 12.97
CA GLU A 280 -9.38 2.01 12.52
C GLU A 280 -7.99 2.63 12.50
N TRP A 281 -7.06 1.96 13.18
CA TRP A 281 -5.66 2.32 13.24
C TRP A 281 -4.77 1.24 12.64
N TYR A 282 -3.87 1.67 11.79
CA TYR A 282 -2.92 0.84 11.07
C TYR A 282 -1.71 0.52 11.95
N LEU A 283 -1.39 -0.77 12.15
CA LEU A 283 -0.24 -1.19 12.97
C LEU A 283 1.03 -1.30 12.08
N GLN A 284 1.60 -0.17 11.73
CA GLN A 284 2.76 -0.06 10.85
C GLN A 284 3.96 -0.88 11.36
N GLY A 285 4.51 -1.70 10.47
CA GLY A 285 5.70 -2.51 10.76
C GLY A 285 5.39 -3.90 11.30
N PHE A 286 4.10 -4.26 11.47
CA PHE A 286 3.64 -5.56 11.98
C PHE A 286 2.96 -6.43 10.91
N SER A 287 3.28 -6.19 9.62
CA SER A 287 2.78 -7.02 8.52
C SER A 287 3.11 -8.48 8.75
N THR A 288 2.14 -9.36 8.59
CA THR A 288 2.30 -10.80 8.81
C THR A 288 1.37 -11.59 7.91
N SER A 289 1.70 -12.85 7.70
CA SER A 289 0.82 -13.85 7.07
C SER A 289 0.46 -14.99 8.00
N MET A 290 0.56 -14.80 9.30
CA MET A 290 0.17 -15.78 10.31
C MET A 290 -1.35 -16.04 10.30
N PRO A 291 -1.81 -17.22 10.76
CA PRO A 291 -3.24 -17.49 11.02
C PRO A 291 -3.85 -16.47 11.99
N ARG A 292 -5.16 -16.26 11.90
CA ARG A 292 -5.87 -15.22 12.67
C ARG A 292 -5.73 -15.38 14.18
N ASP A 293 -5.84 -16.62 14.69
CA ASP A 293 -5.69 -16.92 16.12
C ASP A 293 -4.28 -16.59 16.65
N ILE A 294 -3.26 -16.71 15.82
CA ILE A 294 -1.90 -16.32 16.15
C ILE A 294 -1.75 -14.80 16.09
N GLN A 295 -2.36 -14.14 15.11
CA GLN A 295 -2.35 -12.68 15.04
C GLN A 295 -2.98 -12.03 16.29
N GLU A 296 -4.07 -12.59 16.83
CA GLU A 296 -4.67 -12.15 18.08
C GLU A 296 -3.64 -12.20 19.23
N LYS A 297 -2.98 -13.34 19.41
CA LYS A 297 -1.95 -13.52 20.44
C LYS A 297 -0.78 -12.54 20.26
N MET A 298 -0.36 -12.33 18.99
CA MET A 298 0.71 -11.40 18.66
C MET A 298 0.33 -9.96 19.04
N VAL A 299 -0.86 -9.51 18.68
CA VAL A 299 -1.35 -8.15 18.98
C VAL A 299 -1.51 -7.96 20.48
N HIS A 300 -2.13 -8.91 21.18
CA HIS A 300 -2.34 -8.85 22.63
C HIS A 300 -1.06 -8.95 23.47
N SER A 301 0.05 -9.35 22.86
CA SER A 301 1.36 -9.32 23.51
C SER A 301 2.03 -7.94 23.50
N LEU A 302 1.49 -6.98 22.75
CA LEU A 302 2.03 -5.62 22.65
C LEU A 302 1.49 -4.73 23.77
N HIS A 303 2.38 -3.93 24.36
CA HIS A 303 2.01 -2.99 25.41
C HIS A 303 1.02 -1.94 24.92
N GLY A 304 -0.09 -1.74 25.64
CA GLY A 304 -1.21 -0.88 25.30
C GLY A 304 -2.22 -1.49 24.32
N LEU A 305 -1.99 -2.76 23.87
CA LEU A 305 -2.87 -3.49 22.99
C LEU A 305 -3.35 -4.82 23.57
N GLU A 306 -3.22 -5.03 24.86
CA GLU A 306 -3.56 -6.28 25.56
C GLU A 306 -5.04 -6.67 25.37
N ASN A 307 -5.92 -5.67 25.20
CA ASN A 307 -7.35 -5.84 24.97
C ASN A 307 -7.81 -5.34 23.60
N ALA A 308 -6.87 -5.19 22.67
CA ALA A 308 -7.14 -4.61 21.37
C ALA A 308 -8.05 -5.48 20.50
N VAL A 309 -8.98 -4.84 19.79
CA VAL A 309 -9.87 -5.51 18.84
C VAL A 309 -9.34 -5.34 17.43
N ILE A 310 -9.00 -6.44 16.80
CA ILE A 310 -8.60 -6.44 15.39
C ILE A 310 -9.85 -6.30 14.52
N SER A 311 -9.98 -5.18 13.81
CA SER A 311 -11.07 -4.96 12.84
C SER A 311 -10.80 -5.58 11.49
N LYS A 312 -9.52 -5.65 11.08
CA LYS A 312 -9.06 -6.34 9.87
C LYS A 312 -7.75 -7.05 10.15
N TYR A 313 -7.69 -8.34 9.82
CA TYR A 313 -6.48 -9.13 9.96
C TYR A 313 -5.43 -8.76 8.92
N ALA A 314 -4.18 -8.91 9.29
CA ALA A 314 -3.05 -8.85 8.36
C ALA A 314 -3.13 -10.00 7.35
N TYR A 315 -2.58 -9.75 6.17
CA TYR A 315 -2.43 -10.77 5.14
C TYR A 315 -1.20 -10.50 4.27
N ALA A 316 -0.69 -11.53 3.64
CA ALA A 316 0.18 -11.38 2.49
C ALA A 316 -0.66 -11.41 1.20
N ILE A 317 -0.23 -10.67 0.20
CA ILE A 317 -0.81 -10.72 -1.15
C ILE A 317 0.29 -11.06 -2.14
N GLU A 318 0.05 -12.08 -2.94
CA GLU A 318 0.87 -12.42 -4.09
C GLU A 318 0.20 -11.94 -5.37
N TYR A 319 0.98 -11.46 -6.31
CA TYR A 319 0.47 -10.98 -7.60
C TYR A 319 1.53 -11.09 -8.69
N ASP A 320 1.07 -11.14 -9.92
CA ASP A 320 1.94 -11.15 -11.08
C ASP A 320 2.39 -9.73 -11.43
N ALA A 321 3.64 -9.60 -11.87
CA ALA A 321 4.21 -8.34 -12.34
C ALA A 321 5.12 -8.59 -13.54
N ILE A 322 5.15 -7.67 -14.49
CA ILE A 322 6.11 -7.71 -15.60
C ILE A 322 7.52 -7.57 -15.05
N ASP A 323 8.45 -8.39 -15.52
CA ASP A 323 9.86 -8.24 -15.19
C ASP A 323 10.42 -6.97 -15.80
N ALA A 324 10.68 -5.97 -14.96
CA ALA A 324 11.18 -4.67 -15.38
C ALA A 324 12.52 -4.75 -16.14
N MET A 325 13.31 -5.81 -15.97
CA MET A 325 14.59 -6.00 -16.65
C MET A 325 14.45 -6.21 -18.16
N GLN A 326 13.26 -6.56 -18.65
CA GLN A 326 13.00 -6.73 -20.10
C GLN A 326 12.51 -5.45 -20.78
N ILE A 327 12.13 -4.43 -20.01
CA ILE A 327 11.66 -3.14 -20.53
C ILE A 327 12.90 -2.29 -20.82
N LYS A 328 13.08 -1.96 -22.11
CA LYS A 328 14.20 -1.15 -22.58
C LYS A 328 13.79 0.30 -22.77
#